data_fc0433e4a06c5581795e991e5693f0b1
#
_entry.id   fc0433e4a06c5581795e991e5693f0b1
#
_cell.length_a   1.000
_cell.length_b   1.000
_cell.length_c   1.000
_cell.angle_alpha   90.00
_cell.angle_beta   90.00
_cell.angle_gamma   90.00
#
_symmetry.space_group_name_H-M   'P 1'
#
loop_
_entity.id
_entity.type
_entity.pdbx_description
1 polymer ?
#
loop_
_entity_poly.entity_id
_entity_poly.type
_entity_poly.pdbx_seq_one_letter_code
_entity_poly.pdbx_strand_id
1 'polypeptide(L)'
;STLDRSSAASDVYKRQYRKYAYPYIRLAELYLSYAEADFEYNGSLSDASLNYLNLVRRRSGLPDFKDSWALAGGIPTGDELRKVLHRERSIELLMEGMRYHDLRRWKEAGEAMSRRPKAWNLDGRTAADFYRVSTMKESGVRTFESPKTYWMAIPLSEININYNLVQNPGY
;
A
#
# COMPACT_ATOMS: atom_id res chain seq x y z
N SER A 1 -4.09 -30.14 0.66
CA SER A 1 -3.25 -29.10 1.21
C SER A 1 -4.03 -28.39 2.29
N THR A 2 -3.72 -28.74 3.50
CA THR A 2 -4.18 -28.06 4.70
C THR A 2 -3.71 -26.63 4.61
N LEU A 3 -4.65 -25.73 4.44
CA LEU A 3 -4.45 -24.32 4.73
C LEU A 3 -3.85 -24.25 6.14
N ASP A 4 -2.61 -23.80 6.23
CA ASP A 4 -2.04 -23.34 7.48
C ASP A 4 -2.90 -22.16 7.95
N ARG A 5 -3.98 -22.51 8.62
CA ARG A 5 -4.74 -21.56 9.42
C ARG A 5 -3.72 -20.99 10.36
N SER A 6 -3.57 -19.67 10.31
CA SER A 6 -2.54 -18.97 11.05
C SER A 6 -2.39 -19.62 12.43
N SER A 7 -1.24 -20.17 12.71
CA SER A 7 -0.92 -20.80 13.98
C SER A 7 -1.25 -19.85 15.16
N ALA A 8 -1.20 -18.54 14.91
CA ALA A 8 -1.63 -17.50 15.82
C ALA A 8 -3.07 -17.63 16.31
N ALA A 9 -4.03 -18.00 15.44
CA ALA A 9 -5.42 -18.17 15.86
C ALA A 9 -5.61 -19.43 16.73
N SER A 10 -4.86 -20.50 16.47
CA SER A 10 -4.89 -21.71 17.30
C SER A 10 -4.13 -21.53 18.62
N ASP A 11 -3.11 -20.70 18.64
CA ASP A 11 -2.29 -20.42 19.82
C ASP A 11 -3.01 -19.48 20.81
N VAL A 12 -3.81 -18.54 20.30
CA VAL A 12 -4.70 -17.71 21.14
C VAL A 12 -5.71 -18.60 21.87
N TYR A 13 -6.24 -19.63 21.22
CA TYR A 13 -7.21 -20.54 21.84
C TYR A 13 -6.56 -21.43 22.92
N LYS A 14 -5.26 -21.74 22.79
CA LYS A 14 -4.49 -22.56 23.73
C LYS A 14 -3.73 -21.76 24.78
N ARG A 15 -3.84 -20.43 24.81
CA ARG A 15 -3.05 -19.51 25.65
C ARG A 15 -1.52 -19.72 25.52
N GLN A 16 -1.07 -20.20 24.37
CA GLN A 16 0.35 -20.38 24.09
C GLN A 16 0.80 -19.28 23.13
N TYR A 17 1.55 -18.32 23.65
CA TYR A 17 2.20 -17.30 22.83
C TYR A 17 3.48 -17.88 22.22
N ARG A 18 3.47 -18.18 20.95
CA ARG A 18 4.71 -18.44 20.21
C ARG A 18 5.30 -17.10 19.78
N LYS A 19 6.58 -16.88 20.12
CA LYS A 19 7.36 -15.81 19.49
C LYS A 19 7.48 -16.17 18.01
N TYR A 20 6.79 -15.43 17.16
CA TYR A 20 6.99 -15.56 15.73
C TYR A 20 7.89 -14.41 15.25
N ALA A 21 8.81 -14.73 14.32
CA ALA A 21 9.67 -13.73 13.73
C ALA A 21 8.82 -12.83 12.80
N TYR A 22 8.78 -11.53 13.09
CA TYR A 22 8.13 -10.57 12.22
C TYR A 22 8.97 -10.37 10.95
N PRO A 23 8.43 -10.63 9.75
CA PRO A 23 9.18 -10.43 8.52
C PRO A 23 9.30 -8.93 8.23
N TYR A 24 10.52 -8.39 8.24
CA TYR A 24 10.78 -7.01 7.84
C TYR A 24 10.70 -6.81 6.32
N ILE A 25 11.10 -7.82 5.55
CA ILE A 25 11.09 -7.83 4.09
C ILE A 25 10.59 -9.19 3.64
N ARG A 26 9.73 -9.22 2.63
CA ARG A 26 9.24 -10.46 2.04
C ARG A 26 9.30 -10.42 0.52
N LEU A 27 9.39 -11.60 -0.10
CA LEU A 27 9.57 -11.73 -1.56
C LEU A 27 8.50 -11.02 -2.39
N ALA A 28 7.25 -10.96 -1.91
CA ALA A 28 6.18 -10.26 -2.62
C ALA A 28 6.49 -8.77 -2.80
N GLU A 29 7.10 -8.13 -1.80
CA GLU A 29 7.55 -6.74 -1.91
C GLU A 29 8.60 -6.57 -3.02
N LEU A 30 9.58 -7.47 -3.08
CA LEU A 30 10.62 -7.44 -4.10
C LEU A 30 10.06 -7.68 -5.50
N TYR A 31 9.13 -8.63 -5.65
CA TYR A 31 8.48 -8.90 -6.93
C TYR A 31 7.69 -7.71 -7.44
N LEU A 32 6.94 -7.06 -6.57
CA LEU A 32 6.17 -5.86 -6.93
C LEU A 32 7.07 -4.66 -7.20
N SER A 33 8.15 -4.50 -6.45
CA SER A 33 9.16 -3.47 -6.70
C SER A 33 9.86 -3.66 -8.04
N TYR A 34 10.17 -4.91 -8.40
CA TYR A 34 10.75 -5.23 -9.71
C TYR A 34 9.78 -4.87 -10.84
N ALA A 35 8.52 -5.29 -10.73
CA ALA A 35 7.52 -5.01 -11.77
C ALA A 35 7.28 -3.50 -11.95
N GLU A 36 7.26 -2.73 -10.86
CA GLU A 36 7.16 -1.28 -10.89
C GLU A 36 8.39 -0.65 -11.56
N ALA A 37 9.59 -1.05 -11.16
CA ALA A 37 10.83 -0.51 -11.72
C ALA A 37 10.99 -0.83 -13.22
N ASP A 38 10.66 -2.05 -13.63
CA ASP A 38 10.67 -2.48 -15.02
C ASP A 38 9.70 -1.64 -15.87
N PHE A 39 8.49 -1.43 -15.37
CA PHE A 39 7.51 -0.58 -16.03
C PHE A 39 7.98 0.88 -16.14
N GLU A 40 8.52 1.46 -15.07
CA GLU A 40 9.00 2.85 -15.07
C GLU A 40 10.19 3.05 -16.02
N TYR A 41 11.02 2.03 -16.20
CA TYR A 41 12.16 2.07 -17.11
C TYR A 41 11.79 1.81 -18.57
N ASN A 42 10.96 0.79 -18.84
CA ASN A 42 10.64 0.32 -20.20
C ASN A 42 9.29 0.83 -20.74
N GLY A 43 8.44 1.41 -19.91
CA GLY A 43 7.07 1.81 -20.28
C GLY A 43 6.10 0.63 -20.46
N SER A 44 6.56 -0.61 -20.23
CA SER A 44 5.79 -1.84 -20.36
C SER A 44 6.31 -2.91 -19.41
N LEU A 45 5.53 -3.97 -19.21
CA LEU A 45 5.93 -5.10 -18.37
C LEU A 45 6.64 -6.16 -19.22
N SER A 46 7.85 -6.55 -18.82
CA SER A 46 8.54 -7.71 -19.36
C SER A 46 7.88 -9.03 -18.92
N ASP A 47 8.25 -10.13 -19.58
CA ASP A 47 7.79 -11.46 -19.18
C ASP A 47 8.23 -11.82 -17.74
N ALA A 48 9.39 -11.34 -17.30
CA ALA A 48 9.86 -11.50 -15.93
C ALA A 48 8.94 -10.78 -14.93
N SER A 49 8.59 -9.53 -15.22
CA SER A 49 7.65 -8.74 -14.39
C SER A 49 6.28 -9.39 -14.30
N LEU A 50 5.76 -9.88 -15.43
CA LEU A 50 4.49 -10.61 -15.47
C LEU A 50 4.56 -11.90 -14.65
N ASN A 51 5.65 -12.64 -14.73
CA ASN A 51 5.86 -13.82 -13.93
C ASN A 51 5.86 -13.51 -12.42
N TYR A 52 6.57 -12.45 -12.00
CA TYR A 52 6.61 -12.05 -10.60
C TYR A 52 5.25 -11.58 -10.09
N LEU A 53 4.50 -10.81 -10.86
CA LEU A 53 3.12 -10.44 -10.54
C LEU A 53 2.24 -11.68 -10.39
N ASN A 54 2.38 -12.65 -11.30
CA ASN A 54 1.60 -13.89 -11.27
C ASN A 54 1.93 -14.76 -10.06
N LEU A 55 3.19 -14.80 -9.60
CA LEU A 55 3.55 -15.51 -8.37
C LEU A 55 2.80 -14.94 -7.15
N VAL A 56 2.71 -13.62 -7.05
CA VAL A 56 1.95 -12.95 -5.97
C VAL A 56 0.46 -13.27 -6.09
N ARG A 57 -0.12 -13.13 -7.29
CA ARG A 57 -1.55 -13.35 -7.54
C ARG A 57 -1.98 -14.79 -7.32
N ARG A 58 -1.22 -15.77 -7.85
CA ARG A 58 -1.49 -17.20 -7.67
C ARG A 58 -1.47 -17.63 -6.20
N ARG A 59 -0.55 -17.07 -5.40
CA ARG A 59 -0.52 -17.31 -3.96
C ARG A 59 -1.84 -16.91 -3.29
N SER A 60 -2.49 -15.88 -3.78
CA SER A 60 -3.77 -15.37 -3.29
C SER A 60 -4.99 -16.02 -3.97
N GLY A 61 -4.78 -17.02 -4.85
CA GLY A 61 -5.85 -17.69 -5.60
C GLY A 61 -6.45 -16.84 -6.73
N LEU A 62 -5.75 -15.79 -7.17
CA LEU A 62 -6.19 -14.93 -8.26
C LEU A 62 -5.69 -15.46 -9.62
N PRO A 63 -6.44 -15.22 -10.72
CA PRO A 63 -5.99 -15.52 -12.07
C PRO A 63 -4.72 -14.74 -12.42
N ASP A 64 -3.99 -15.20 -13.42
CA ASP A 64 -2.82 -14.50 -13.94
C ASP A 64 -3.18 -13.08 -14.41
N PHE A 65 -2.20 -12.19 -14.38
CA PHE A 65 -2.40 -10.78 -14.69
C PHE A 65 -2.98 -10.56 -16.09
N LYS A 66 -2.41 -11.20 -17.10
CA LYS A 66 -2.92 -11.13 -18.49
C LYS A 66 -4.36 -11.62 -18.60
N ASP A 67 -4.70 -12.74 -17.96
CA ASP A 67 -6.04 -13.33 -18.02
C ASP A 67 -7.09 -12.46 -17.38
N SER A 68 -6.74 -11.85 -16.24
CA SER A 68 -7.62 -10.89 -15.57
C SER A 68 -7.94 -9.67 -16.43
N TRP A 69 -6.95 -9.16 -17.14
CA TRP A 69 -7.13 -7.97 -17.99
C TRP A 69 -7.67 -8.29 -19.38
N ALA A 70 -7.57 -9.54 -19.85
CA ALA A 70 -8.20 -9.96 -21.10
C ALA A 70 -9.71 -9.73 -21.08
N LEU A 71 -10.36 -9.98 -19.94
CA LEU A 71 -11.79 -9.74 -19.73
C LEU A 71 -12.15 -8.25 -19.75
N ALA A 72 -11.20 -7.37 -19.46
CA ALA A 72 -11.37 -5.91 -19.43
C ALA A 72 -10.88 -5.23 -20.72
N GLY A 73 -10.57 -5.99 -21.77
CA GLY A 73 -10.12 -5.46 -23.06
C GLY A 73 -8.59 -5.43 -23.23
N GLY A 74 -7.84 -6.01 -22.32
CA GLY A 74 -6.38 -6.10 -22.36
C GLY A 74 -5.67 -5.34 -21.24
N ILE A 75 -4.37 -5.53 -21.13
CA ILE A 75 -3.54 -4.84 -20.12
C ILE A 75 -3.52 -3.34 -20.45
N PRO A 76 -3.84 -2.46 -19.51
CA PRO A 76 -3.74 -1.02 -19.72
C PRO A 76 -2.29 -0.60 -19.95
N THR A 77 -2.08 0.60 -20.48
CA THR A 77 -0.76 1.16 -20.78
C THR A 77 -0.58 2.51 -20.09
N GLY A 78 0.66 3.00 -20.04
CA GLY A 78 0.97 4.33 -19.51
C GLY A 78 0.49 4.51 -18.06
N ASP A 79 -0.11 5.66 -17.78
CA ASP A 79 -0.52 6.02 -16.42
C ASP A 79 -1.59 5.10 -15.82
N GLU A 80 -2.42 4.48 -16.65
CA GLU A 80 -3.41 3.51 -16.15
C GLU A 80 -2.72 2.22 -15.68
N LEU A 81 -1.69 1.74 -16.37
CA LEU A 81 -0.90 0.61 -15.92
C LEU A 81 -0.15 0.95 -14.62
N ARG A 82 0.41 2.16 -14.51
CA ARG A 82 1.03 2.64 -13.26
C ARG A 82 0.06 2.57 -12.09
N LYS A 83 -1.15 3.08 -12.25
CA LYS A 83 -2.20 3.00 -11.21
C LYS A 83 -2.54 1.57 -10.83
N VAL A 84 -2.56 0.67 -11.79
CA VAL A 84 -2.80 -0.76 -11.54
C VAL A 84 -1.68 -1.36 -10.71
N LEU A 85 -0.42 -1.13 -11.06
CA LEU A 85 0.74 -1.62 -10.30
C LEU A 85 0.77 -1.05 -8.87
N HIS A 86 0.51 0.25 -8.72
CA HIS A 86 0.38 0.88 -7.40
C HIS A 86 -0.76 0.26 -6.57
N ARG A 87 -1.86 -0.11 -7.21
CA ARG A 87 -3.00 -0.77 -6.57
C ARG A 87 -2.67 -2.20 -6.15
N GLU A 88 -2.06 -3.01 -7.03
CA GLU A 88 -1.62 -4.38 -6.70
C GLU A 88 -0.68 -4.35 -5.50
N ARG A 89 0.31 -3.45 -5.50
CA ARG A 89 1.23 -3.25 -4.38
C ARG A 89 0.51 -2.85 -3.09
N SER A 90 -0.42 -1.92 -3.19
CA SER A 90 -1.17 -1.41 -2.03
C SER A 90 -2.05 -2.47 -1.38
N ILE A 91 -2.61 -3.39 -2.18
CA ILE A 91 -3.45 -4.50 -1.70
C ILE A 91 -2.57 -5.57 -1.05
N GLU A 92 -1.49 -5.98 -1.74
CA GLU A 92 -0.62 -7.05 -1.27
C GLU A 92 0.11 -6.69 0.03
N LEU A 93 0.54 -5.43 0.17
CA LEU A 93 1.30 -4.94 1.34
C LEU A 93 0.41 -4.21 2.35
N LEU A 94 -0.89 -4.50 2.33
CA LEU A 94 -1.85 -3.90 3.26
C LEU A 94 -1.46 -4.23 4.71
N MET A 95 -1.48 -3.21 5.60
CA MET A 95 -1.12 -3.31 7.03
C MET A 95 0.37 -3.58 7.32
N GLU A 96 1.25 -3.50 6.33
CA GLU A 96 2.70 -3.68 6.50
C GLU A 96 3.47 -2.34 6.62
N GLY A 97 2.76 -1.22 6.72
CA GLY A 97 3.37 0.10 6.87
C GLY A 97 3.90 0.74 5.58
N MET A 98 3.91 0.00 4.46
CA MET A 98 4.52 0.44 3.20
C MET A 98 3.75 1.58 2.52
N ARG A 99 2.44 1.62 2.66
CA ARG A 99 1.57 2.59 1.96
C ARG A 99 1.96 4.05 2.17
N TYR A 100 2.36 4.42 3.38
CA TYR A 100 2.79 5.78 3.69
C TYR A 100 4.02 6.19 2.88
N HIS A 101 5.02 5.33 2.82
CA HIS A 101 6.24 5.56 2.07
C HIS A 101 6.01 5.55 0.56
N ASP A 102 5.20 4.62 0.07
CA ASP A 102 4.83 4.52 -1.34
C ASP A 102 4.12 5.79 -1.84
N LEU A 103 3.12 6.28 -1.14
CA LEU A 103 2.41 7.51 -1.50
C LEU A 103 3.34 8.73 -1.57
N ARG A 104 4.35 8.79 -0.70
CA ARG A 104 5.33 9.88 -0.71
C ARG A 104 6.28 9.78 -1.89
N ARG A 105 6.84 8.61 -2.17
CA ARG A 105 7.76 8.43 -3.30
C ARG A 105 7.07 8.57 -4.66
N TRP A 106 5.80 8.17 -4.76
CA TRP A 106 4.97 8.37 -5.96
C TRP A 106 4.46 9.81 -6.11
N LYS A 107 4.65 10.66 -5.09
CA LYS A 107 4.08 12.01 -5.00
C LYS A 107 2.56 12.06 -5.05
N GLU A 108 1.90 10.98 -4.68
CA GLU A 108 0.44 10.87 -4.56
C GLU A 108 -0.09 11.23 -3.15
N ALA A 109 0.82 11.47 -2.19
CA ALA A 109 0.47 11.66 -0.79
C ALA A 109 -0.45 12.89 -0.57
N GLY A 110 -0.23 13.98 -1.32
CA GLY A 110 -1.04 15.19 -1.20
C GLY A 110 -2.53 14.92 -1.41
N GLU A 111 -2.87 14.22 -2.47
CA GLU A 111 -4.25 13.86 -2.75
C GLU A 111 -4.78 12.75 -1.83
N ALA A 112 -4.03 11.67 -1.71
CA ALA A 112 -4.47 10.49 -0.97
C ALA A 112 -4.64 10.74 0.53
N MET A 113 -3.73 11.51 1.14
CA MET A 113 -3.73 11.77 2.59
C MET A 113 -4.65 12.93 2.99
N SER A 114 -5.02 13.82 2.06
CA SER A 114 -6.00 14.90 2.32
C SER A 114 -7.46 14.43 2.21
N ARG A 115 -7.70 13.23 1.68
CA ARG A 115 -9.05 12.68 1.58
C ARG A 115 -9.58 12.30 2.96
N ARG A 116 -10.85 12.63 3.22
CA ARG A 116 -11.53 12.14 4.42
C ARG A 116 -11.76 10.63 4.33
N PRO A 117 -11.57 9.89 5.42
CA PRO A 117 -11.92 8.48 5.46
C PRO A 117 -13.39 8.25 5.13
N LYS A 118 -13.66 7.12 4.52
CA LYS A 118 -15.03 6.63 4.29
C LYS A 118 -15.29 5.46 5.22
N ALA A 119 -16.51 5.34 5.69
CA ALA A 119 -16.95 4.23 6.55
C ALA A 119 -18.35 3.76 6.14
N TRP A 120 -18.69 2.56 6.56
CA TRP A 120 -20.06 2.07 6.53
C TRP A 120 -20.90 2.78 7.57
N ASN A 121 -22.21 2.77 7.37
CA ASN A 121 -23.14 3.32 8.35
C ASN A 121 -23.34 2.32 9.49
N LEU A 122 -22.60 2.50 10.59
CA LEU A 122 -22.66 1.59 11.75
C LEU A 122 -24.04 1.60 12.45
N ASP A 123 -24.83 2.66 12.27
CA ASP A 123 -26.17 2.79 12.85
C ASP A 123 -27.27 2.22 11.93
N GLY A 124 -26.87 1.68 10.79
CA GLY A 124 -27.79 1.09 9.81
C GLY A 124 -28.49 -0.15 10.35
N ARG A 125 -29.85 -0.15 10.30
CA ARG A 125 -30.67 -1.27 10.79
C ARG A 125 -30.95 -2.34 9.74
N THR A 126 -30.71 -2.07 8.48
CA THR A 126 -30.81 -3.01 7.36
C THR A 126 -29.45 -3.22 6.72
N ALA A 127 -29.24 -4.36 6.05
CA ALA A 127 -27.99 -4.62 5.33
C ALA A 127 -27.68 -3.52 4.30
N ALA A 128 -28.68 -3.09 3.53
CA ALA A 128 -28.52 -2.02 2.53
C ALA A 128 -28.12 -0.69 3.16
N ASP A 129 -28.66 -0.36 4.34
CA ASP A 129 -28.34 0.87 5.05
C ASP A 129 -26.97 0.79 5.74
N PHE A 130 -26.63 -0.37 6.32
CA PHE A 130 -25.32 -0.62 6.95
C PHE A 130 -24.18 -0.51 5.92
N TYR A 131 -24.32 -1.13 4.75
CA TYR A 131 -23.28 -1.10 3.71
C TYR A 131 -23.24 0.20 2.90
N ARG A 132 -24.06 1.17 3.22
CA ARG A 132 -24.00 2.50 2.60
C ARG A 132 -22.72 3.21 3.03
N VAL A 133 -21.84 3.42 2.06
CA VAL A 133 -20.57 4.12 2.30
C VAL A 133 -20.80 5.63 2.38
N SER A 134 -20.35 6.23 3.47
CA SER A 134 -20.41 7.68 3.68
C SER A 134 -19.02 8.23 4.10
N THR A 135 -18.83 9.53 3.89
CA THR A 135 -17.63 10.22 4.38
C THR A 135 -17.78 10.48 5.88
N MET A 136 -16.78 10.07 6.66
CA MET A 136 -16.78 10.29 8.11
C MET A 136 -16.73 11.80 8.41
N LYS A 137 -17.73 12.30 9.11
CA LYS A 137 -17.80 13.73 9.52
C LYS A 137 -16.86 14.05 10.68
N GLU A 138 -16.69 13.08 11.59
CA GLU A 138 -15.96 13.21 12.85
C GLU A 138 -14.45 13.02 12.73
N SER A 139 -13.98 12.44 11.61
CA SER A 139 -12.54 12.37 11.37
C SER A 139 -12.00 13.77 11.07
N GLY A 140 -11.03 14.21 11.85
CA GLY A 140 -10.35 15.48 11.63
C GLY A 140 -9.88 15.63 10.19
N VAL A 141 -9.88 16.86 9.70
CA VAL A 141 -9.34 17.18 8.37
C VAL A 141 -7.85 16.87 8.40
N ARG A 142 -7.43 15.94 7.57
CA ARG A 142 -6.00 15.68 7.37
C ARG A 142 -5.49 16.70 6.36
N THR A 143 -4.42 17.40 6.71
CA THR A 143 -3.76 18.33 5.82
C THR A 143 -2.42 17.77 5.38
N PHE A 144 -2.12 17.90 4.11
CA PHE A 144 -0.82 17.57 3.55
C PHE A 144 -0.27 18.78 2.82
N GLU A 145 0.76 19.39 3.38
CA GLU A 145 1.38 20.60 2.84
C GLU A 145 2.59 20.24 1.98
N SER A 146 2.52 20.50 0.68
CA SER A 146 3.65 20.34 -0.23
C SER A 146 4.47 21.64 -0.30
N PRO A 147 5.81 21.61 -0.30
CA PRO A 147 6.69 20.43 -0.25
C PRO A 147 6.98 19.93 1.18
N LYS A 148 6.61 20.68 2.19
CA LYS A 148 6.95 20.47 3.60
C LYS A 148 6.71 19.01 4.05
N THR A 149 5.50 18.51 3.90
CA THR A 149 5.12 17.19 4.42
C THR A 149 5.77 16.02 3.68
N TYR A 150 6.38 16.24 2.51
CA TYR A 150 7.21 15.20 1.86
C TYR A 150 8.54 14.97 2.57
N TRP A 151 9.03 15.94 3.32
CA TRP A 151 10.26 15.87 4.08
C TRP A 151 9.95 15.69 5.56
N MET A 152 10.92 15.23 6.31
CA MET A 152 10.85 15.24 7.78
C MET A 152 11.69 16.42 8.27
N ALA A 153 11.22 17.10 9.32
CA ALA A 153 12.03 18.11 9.98
C ALA A 153 13.32 17.50 10.52
N ILE A 154 14.43 18.20 10.33
CA ILE A 154 15.68 17.87 11.04
C ILE A 154 15.49 18.31 12.48
N PRO A 155 15.73 17.46 13.49
CA PRO A 155 15.61 17.86 14.89
C PRO A 155 16.47 19.10 15.20
N LEU A 156 15.92 20.06 15.92
CA LEU A 156 16.67 21.26 16.31
C LEU A 156 17.94 20.93 17.10
N SER A 157 17.94 19.86 17.88
CA SER A 157 19.13 19.37 18.56
C SER A 157 20.30 19.11 17.62
N GLU A 158 20.01 18.52 16.43
CA GLU A 158 21.05 18.23 15.44
C GLU A 158 21.56 19.50 14.76
N ILE A 159 20.66 20.43 14.45
CA ILE A 159 21.03 21.74 13.86
C ILE A 159 21.91 22.56 14.85
N ASN A 160 21.59 22.49 16.13
CA ASN A 160 22.35 23.19 17.16
C ASN A 160 23.78 22.62 17.36
N ILE A 161 23.96 21.34 17.06
CA ILE A 161 25.27 20.69 17.13
C ILE A 161 26.07 20.95 15.85
N ASN A 162 25.42 20.92 14.70
CA ASN A 162 26.06 21.10 13.40
C ASN A 162 25.45 22.29 12.65
N TYR A 163 26.08 23.44 12.76
CA TYR A 163 25.65 24.70 12.13
C TYR A 163 25.66 24.69 10.59
N ASN A 164 26.23 23.65 9.97
CA ASN A 164 26.16 23.48 8.51
C ASN A 164 24.87 22.80 8.05
N LEU A 165 24.05 22.31 8.97
CA LEU A 165 22.74 21.75 8.63
C LEU A 165 21.74 22.87 8.35
N VAL A 166 21.11 22.77 7.19
CA VAL A 166 20.01 23.65 6.80
C VAL A 166 18.71 22.87 6.92
N GLN A 167 17.71 23.46 7.56
CA GLN A 167 16.41 22.84 7.72
C GLN A 167 15.72 22.58 6.38
N ASN A 168 14.94 21.51 6.31
CA ASN A 168 14.14 21.18 5.13
C ASN A 168 13.09 22.28 4.85
N PRO A 169 12.71 22.48 3.57
CA PRO A 169 11.79 23.55 3.18
C PRO A 169 10.46 23.49 3.93
N GLY A 170 10.06 24.62 4.52
CA GLY A 170 8.77 24.79 5.19
C GLY A 170 8.76 24.50 6.70
N TYR A 171 9.92 24.16 7.28
CA TYR A 171 10.09 23.99 8.74
C TYR A 171 10.85 25.14 9.35
#